data_62f43fb03b7819ae03d99ce536e03810
#
_entry.id   62f43fb03b7819ae03d99ce536e03810
#
_cell.length_a   1.000
_cell.length_b   1.000
_cell.length_c   1.000
_cell.angle_alpha   90.00
_cell.angle_beta   90.00
_cell.angle_gamma   90.00
#
_symmetry.space_group_name_H-M   'P 1'
#
loop_
_entity.id
_entity.type
_entity.pdbx_description
1 polymer ?
#
loop_
_entity_poly.entity_id
_entity_poly.type
_entity_poly.pdbx_seq_one_letter_code
_entity_poly.pdbx_strand_id
1 'polypeptide(L)'
;MAKPLFKNYSFNFDKNERKILLTFCKTLLKQMSADEKFFNDVKSFNAIIDKLNDSSEEVKFTKDEKTKLVFRLKENIEHMNKQVKKGFFIKRWFYKSILNQYSSLLENHFNN
;
A
#
# COMPACT_ATOMS: atom_id res chain seq x y z
N MET A 1 13.04 30.42 4.69
CA MET A 1 11.95 29.96 3.85
C MET A 1 11.07 28.98 4.65
N ALA A 2 9.83 29.34 4.79
CA ALA A 2 8.92 28.50 5.56
C ALA A 2 8.60 27.21 4.80
N LYS A 3 8.76 26.07 5.47
CA LYS A 3 8.34 24.81 4.90
C LYS A 3 6.82 24.79 4.87
N PRO A 4 6.21 24.31 3.78
CA PRO A 4 4.77 24.18 3.78
C PRO A 4 4.34 23.21 4.89
N LEU A 5 3.28 23.55 5.59
CA LEU A 5 2.72 22.72 6.65
C LEU A 5 2.23 21.37 6.12
N PHE A 6 1.84 21.35 4.84
CA PHE A 6 1.33 20.16 4.19
C PHE A 6 2.21 19.86 2.98
N LYS A 7 3.00 18.80 3.11
CA LYS A 7 3.82 18.32 2.01
C LYS A 7 3.13 17.13 1.37
N ASN A 8 2.89 17.25 0.06
CA ASN A 8 2.37 16.14 -0.73
C ASN A 8 3.53 15.36 -1.34
N TYR A 9 3.38 14.06 -1.35
CA TYR A 9 4.32 13.15 -1.99
C TYR A 9 3.70 12.69 -3.30
N SER A 10 4.36 13.00 -4.40
CA SER A 10 3.88 12.71 -5.74
C SER A 10 4.47 11.41 -6.27
N PHE A 11 3.63 10.57 -6.86
CA PHE A 11 4.01 9.28 -7.42
C PHE A 11 3.41 9.11 -8.80
N ASN A 12 4.19 8.50 -9.70
CA ASN A 12 3.72 8.11 -11.03
C ASN A 12 3.71 6.58 -11.09
N PHE A 13 2.61 6.00 -10.65
CA PHE A 13 2.43 4.55 -10.73
C PHE A 13 1.96 4.18 -12.13
N ASP A 14 2.52 3.10 -12.69
CA ASP A 14 1.99 2.55 -13.93
C ASP A 14 0.65 1.85 -13.65
N LYS A 15 -0.03 1.41 -14.70
CA LYS A 15 -1.35 0.78 -14.58
C LYS A 15 -1.32 -0.45 -13.68
N ASN A 16 -0.29 -1.26 -13.81
CA ASN A 16 -0.16 -2.47 -13.02
C ASN A 16 0.09 -2.17 -11.55
N GLU A 17 0.99 -1.24 -11.26
CA GLU A 17 1.29 -0.81 -9.89
C GLU A 17 0.06 -0.22 -9.23
N ARG A 18 -0.69 0.61 -9.95
CA ARG A 18 -1.92 1.22 -9.45
C ARG A 18 -2.97 0.16 -9.11
N LYS A 19 -3.11 -0.83 -9.98
CA LYS A 19 -4.03 -1.94 -9.78
C LYS A 19 -3.66 -2.77 -8.54
N ILE A 20 -2.37 -3.05 -8.38
CA ILE A 20 -1.86 -3.80 -7.22
C ILE A 20 -2.16 -3.04 -5.93
N LEU A 21 -1.88 -1.73 -5.91
CA LEU A 21 -2.14 -0.90 -4.74
C LEU A 21 -3.62 -0.81 -4.42
N LEU A 22 -4.47 -0.67 -5.44
CA LEU A 22 -5.91 -0.63 -5.25
C LEU A 22 -6.43 -1.92 -4.62
N THR A 23 -6.00 -3.06 -5.14
CA THR A 23 -6.41 -4.36 -4.61
C THR A 23 -5.96 -4.52 -3.16
N PHE A 24 -4.72 -4.15 -2.89
CA PHE A 24 -4.14 -4.20 -1.55
C PHE A 24 -4.94 -3.33 -0.56
N CYS A 25 -5.18 -2.08 -0.94
CA CYS A 25 -5.90 -1.13 -0.08
C CYS A 25 -7.35 -1.55 0.17
N LYS A 26 -8.03 -2.05 -0.85
CA LYS A 26 -9.42 -2.54 -0.72
C LYS A 26 -9.51 -3.74 0.22
N THR A 27 -8.55 -4.65 0.12
CA THR A 27 -8.48 -5.81 1.01
C THR A 27 -8.25 -5.39 2.46
N LEU A 28 -7.31 -4.47 2.67
CA LEU A 28 -7.05 -3.91 4.00
C LEU A 28 -8.28 -3.23 4.58
N LEU A 29 -8.92 -2.40 3.77
CA LEU A 29 -10.11 -1.65 4.20
C LEU A 29 -11.21 -2.59 4.66
N LYS A 30 -11.41 -3.67 3.93
CA LYS A 30 -12.41 -4.68 4.27
C LYS A 30 -12.12 -5.32 5.63
N GLN A 31 -10.85 -5.61 5.91
CA GLN A 31 -10.43 -6.20 7.17
C GLN A 31 -10.57 -5.21 8.33
N MET A 32 -10.16 -3.95 8.12
CA MET A 32 -10.16 -2.94 9.16
C MET A 32 -11.54 -2.38 9.49
N SER A 33 -12.46 -2.38 8.52
CA SER A 33 -13.79 -1.80 8.70
C SER A 33 -14.63 -2.51 9.75
N ALA A 34 -14.26 -3.72 10.14
CA ALA A 34 -14.97 -4.49 11.15
C ALA A 34 -14.65 -4.04 12.59
N ASP A 35 -13.65 -3.20 12.77
CA ASP A 35 -13.16 -2.82 14.11
C ASP A 35 -13.03 -1.30 14.21
N GLU A 36 -13.73 -0.73 15.19
CA GLU A 36 -13.77 0.72 15.42
C GLU A 36 -12.41 1.33 15.73
N LYS A 37 -11.47 0.54 16.29
CA LYS A 37 -10.13 1.06 16.61
C LYS A 37 -9.35 1.49 15.36
N PHE A 38 -9.75 1.02 14.19
CA PHE A 38 -9.11 1.38 12.92
C PHE A 38 -9.82 2.51 12.19
N PHE A 39 -10.71 3.25 12.87
CA PHE A 39 -11.48 4.32 12.23
C PHE A 39 -10.62 5.30 11.46
N ASN A 40 -9.53 5.77 12.05
CA ASN A 40 -8.63 6.72 11.40
C ASN A 40 -7.90 6.11 10.20
N ASP A 41 -7.52 4.84 10.32
CA ASP A 41 -6.86 4.12 9.21
C ASP A 41 -7.84 3.89 8.07
N VAL A 42 -9.08 3.52 8.38
CA VAL A 42 -10.14 3.34 7.38
C VAL A 42 -10.33 4.64 6.59
N LYS A 43 -10.39 5.77 7.28
CA LYS A 43 -10.54 7.08 6.66
C LYS A 43 -9.36 7.38 5.73
N SER A 44 -8.13 7.12 6.17
CA SER A 44 -6.93 7.34 5.38
C SER A 44 -6.89 6.46 4.13
N PHE A 45 -7.23 5.18 4.27
CA PHE A 45 -7.20 4.24 3.14
C PHE A 45 -8.32 4.48 2.15
N ASN A 46 -9.48 4.99 2.59
CA ASN A 46 -10.53 5.45 1.68
C ASN A 46 -10.00 6.60 0.80
N ALA A 47 -9.30 7.55 1.40
CA ALA A 47 -8.71 8.67 0.68
C ALA A 47 -7.63 8.19 -0.31
N ILE A 48 -6.81 7.23 0.09
CA ILE A 48 -5.79 6.64 -0.79
C ILE A 48 -6.46 5.96 -2.00
N ILE A 49 -7.52 5.19 -1.76
CA ILE A 49 -8.25 4.50 -2.82
C ILE A 49 -8.83 5.51 -3.80
N ASP A 50 -9.45 6.58 -3.31
CA ASP A 50 -10.02 7.63 -4.16
C ASP A 50 -8.94 8.25 -5.06
N LYS A 51 -7.77 8.51 -4.50
CA LYS A 51 -6.67 9.09 -5.26
C LYS A 51 -6.12 8.12 -6.32
N LEU A 52 -6.06 6.82 -5.99
CA LEU A 52 -5.62 5.81 -6.94
C LEU A 52 -6.63 5.59 -8.07
N ASN A 53 -7.91 5.81 -7.80
CA ASN A 53 -8.96 5.70 -8.80
C ASN A 53 -9.06 6.92 -9.72
N ASP A 54 -8.45 8.04 -9.32
CA ASP A 54 -8.43 9.22 -10.16
C ASP A 54 -7.64 8.94 -11.44
N SER A 55 -8.12 9.47 -12.56
CA SER A 55 -7.51 9.27 -13.87
C SER A 55 -6.20 10.03 -14.07
N SER A 56 -5.80 10.88 -13.12
CA SER A 56 -4.54 11.62 -13.17
C SER A 56 -3.34 10.68 -13.22
N GLU A 57 -2.35 11.02 -14.04
CA GLU A 57 -1.09 10.26 -14.09
C GLU A 57 -0.33 10.34 -12.77
N GLU A 58 -0.40 11.50 -12.14
CA GLU A 58 0.28 11.76 -10.87
C GLU A 58 -0.66 11.55 -9.71
N VAL A 59 -0.22 10.76 -8.73
CA VAL A 59 -0.96 10.53 -7.48
C VAL A 59 -0.23 11.26 -6.37
N LYS A 60 -0.96 12.09 -5.62
CA LYS A 60 -0.39 12.88 -4.52
C LYS A 60 -0.94 12.38 -3.19
N PHE A 61 -0.07 11.85 -2.36
CA PHE A 61 -0.42 11.42 -1.01
C PHE A 61 0.07 12.45 0.01
N THR A 62 -0.67 12.58 1.10
CA THR A 62 -0.16 13.29 2.27
C THR A 62 0.91 12.44 2.95
N LYS A 63 1.68 13.04 3.84
CA LYS A 63 2.68 12.33 4.62
C LYS A 63 2.04 11.18 5.41
N ASP A 64 0.87 11.44 6.01
CA ASP A 64 0.14 10.45 6.79
C ASP A 64 -0.30 9.27 5.93
N GLU A 65 -0.86 9.54 4.76
CA GLU A 65 -1.29 8.51 3.81
C GLU A 65 -0.11 7.65 3.35
N LYS A 66 0.98 8.31 2.96
CA LYS A 66 2.20 7.61 2.55
C LYS A 66 2.74 6.72 3.68
N THR A 67 2.84 7.28 4.88
CA THR A 67 3.38 6.56 6.04
C THR A 67 2.55 5.31 6.35
N LYS A 68 1.23 5.45 6.36
CA LYS A 68 0.33 4.34 6.64
C LYS A 68 0.40 3.27 5.55
N LEU A 69 0.44 3.69 4.30
CA LEU A 69 0.53 2.76 3.18
C LEU A 69 1.83 1.96 3.22
N VAL A 70 2.95 2.64 3.40
CA VAL A 70 4.27 1.99 3.48
C VAL A 70 4.33 1.02 4.66
N PHE A 71 3.82 1.45 5.80
CA PHE A 71 3.79 0.60 7.00
C PHE A 71 3.03 -0.71 6.73
N ARG A 72 1.85 -0.61 6.13
CA ARG A 72 1.03 -1.79 5.84
C ARG A 72 1.64 -2.68 4.78
N LEU A 73 2.28 -2.09 3.77
CA LEU A 73 2.99 -2.87 2.75
C LEU A 73 4.13 -3.68 3.38
N LYS A 74 4.94 -3.04 4.21
CA LYS A 74 6.06 -3.71 4.89
C LYS A 74 5.57 -4.82 5.83
N GLU A 75 4.52 -4.55 6.58
CA GLU A 75 3.90 -5.53 7.47
C GLU A 75 3.41 -6.75 6.70
N ASN A 76 2.77 -6.51 5.56
CA ASN A 76 2.24 -7.57 4.71
C ASN A 76 3.36 -8.42 4.09
N ILE A 77 4.42 -7.77 3.64
CA ILE A 77 5.60 -8.44 3.09
C ILE A 77 6.22 -9.37 4.15
N GLU A 78 6.38 -8.87 5.37
CA GLU A 78 6.92 -9.65 6.47
C GLU A 78 6.05 -10.87 6.78
N HIS A 79 4.74 -10.66 6.80
CA HIS A 79 3.78 -11.75 7.03
C HIS A 79 3.89 -12.82 5.94
N MET A 80 3.94 -12.42 4.68
CA MET A 80 4.06 -13.34 3.56
C MET A 80 5.38 -14.09 3.56
N ASN A 81 6.47 -13.44 3.96
CA ASN A 81 7.77 -14.10 4.12
C ASN A 81 7.70 -15.24 5.12
N LYS A 82 7.01 -15.02 6.23
CA LYS A 82 6.81 -16.06 7.25
C LYS A 82 5.99 -17.22 6.69
N GLN A 83 4.96 -16.94 5.91
CA GLN A 83 4.13 -17.98 5.30
C GLN A 83 4.93 -18.83 4.30
N VAL A 84 5.77 -18.20 3.49
CA VAL A 84 6.64 -18.89 2.53
C VAL A 84 7.60 -19.83 3.26
N LYS A 85 8.19 -19.38 4.38
CA LYS A 85 9.12 -20.18 5.17
C LYS A 85 8.46 -21.37 5.84
N LYS A 86 7.16 -21.31 6.12
CA LYS A 86 6.42 -22.42 6.75
C LYS A 86 6.09 -23.56 5.79
N GLY A 87 6.46 -23.45 4.52
CA GLY A 87 6.37 -24.54 3.56
C GLY A 87 5.00 -24.86 3.02
N PHE A 88 4.19 -23.85 2.81
CA PHE A 88 2.90 -24.03 2.11
C PHE A 88 3.16 -24.21 0.62
N PHE A 89 3.46 -25.43 0.20
CA PHE A 89 3.90 -25.74 -1.16
C PHE A 89 2.97 -25.26 -2.25
N ILE A 90 1.65 -25.42 -2.04
CA ILE A 90 0.66 -25.10 -3.07
C ILE A 90 0.59 -23.59 -3.36
N LYS A 91 0.77 -22.76 -2.34
CA LYS A 91 0.67 -21.31 -2.47
C LYS A 91 2.02 -20.59 -2.49
N ARG A 92 3.11 -21.34 -2.41
CA ARG A 92 4.44 -20.77 -2.29
C ARG A 92 4.81 -19.85 -3.47
N TRP A 93 4.58 -20.28 -4.69
CA TRP A 93 4.88 -19.49 -5.88
C TRP A 93 3.98 -18.26 -5.96
N PHE A 94 2.72 -18.40 -5.55
CA PHE A 94 1.75 -17.29 -5.51
C PHE A 94 2.21 -16.21 -4.52
N TYR A 95 2.58 -16.60 -3.32
CA TYR A 95 3.09 -15.66 -2.31
C TYR A 95 4.38 -14.98 -2.75
N LYS A 96 5.27 -15.72 -3.39
CA LYS A 96 6.52 -15.14 -3.93
C LYS A 96 6.25 -14.11 -4.99
N SER A 97 5.29 -14.34 -5.86
CA SER A 97 4.91 -13.41 -6.91
C SER A 97 4.38 -12.10 -6.31
N ILE A 98 3.46 -12.19 -5.35
CA ILE A 98 2.91 -11.01 -4.66
C ILE A 98 4.00 -10.28 -3.90
N LEU A 99 4.87 -11.03 -3.24
CA LEU A 99 5.98 -10.49 -2.47
C LEU A 99 6.91 -9.67 -3.35
N ASN A 100 7.24 -10.19 -4.53
CA ASN A 100 8.06 -9.48 -5.51
C ASN A 100 7.39 -8.20 -5.97
N GLN A 101 6.08 -8.24 -6.23
CA GLN A 101 5.31 -7.07 -6.65
C GLN A 101 5.34 -5.97 -5.58
N TYR A 102 5.09 -6.33 -4.33
CA TYR A 102 5.09 -5.37 -3.22
C TYR A 102 6.50 -4.83 -2.94
N SER A 103 7.50 -5.70 -3.00
CA SER A 103 8.89 -5.30 -2.80
C SER A 103 9.35 -4.33 -3.89
N SER A 104 8.95 -4.59 -5.14
CA SER A 104 9.25 -3.69 -6.26
C SER A 104 8.59 -2.33 -6.07
N LEU A 105 7.35 -2.29 -5.59
CA LEU A 105 6.67 -1.03 -5.28
C LEU A 105 7.43 -0.23 -4.23
N LEU A 106 7.90 -0.89 -3.18
CA LEU A 106 8.68 -0.23 -2.14
C LEU A 106 9.98 0.34 -2.70
N GLU A 107 10.70 -0.45 -3.48
CA GLU A 107 11.96 -0.02 -4.07
C GLU A 107 11.78 1.12 -5.06
N ASN A 108 10.77 1.02 -5.94
CA ASN A 108 10.58 1.98 -7.02
C ASN A 108 10.03 3.32 -6.53
N HIS A 109 9.20 3.32 -5.51
CA HIS A 109 8.45 4.52 -5.12
C HIS A 109 8.60 4.95 -3.67
N PHE A 110 8.87 4.03 -2.76
CA PHE A 110 8.82 4.32 -1.33
C PHE A 110 10.16 4.12 -0.61
N ASN A 111 11.21 3.82 -1.35
CA ASN A 111 12.52 3.57 -0.76
C ASN A 111 13.29 4.88 -0.62
N ASN A 112 13.02 5.60 0.44
CA ASN A 112 13.72 6.84 0.77
C ASN A 112 14.36 6.72 2.14
#